data_d9f4d9f5ad5601581669a2e991c99a1b
#
_entry.id   d9f4d9f5ad5601581669a2e991c99a1b
#
_cell.length_a   1.000
_cell.length_b   1.000
_cell.length_c   1.000
_cell.angle_alpha   90.00
_cell.angle_beta   90.00
_cell.angle_gamma   90.00
#
_symmetry.space_group_name_H-M   'P 1'
#
loop_
_entity.id
_entity.type
_entity.pdbx_description
1 polymer ?
#
loop_
_entity_poly.entity_id
_entity_poly.type
_entity_poly.pdbx_seq_one_letter_code
_entity_poly.pdbx_strand_id
1 'polypeptide(L)'
;TNVLPTLEGEGGNVKNNTIRLNGAVTLTFKPVKWLTLEGMVAPRYVTTNNHTFVKKMKFYSDAFGTVSNSSNVAFNYLDESANRSFYGNYQFTAALQHTFAQNHNFKLLLGASRETYDNKTLSAHREDFAYPDYEVIGAGADNETKDNGGGHAQWALQSFFGRLNYDYKGKYLVEVSGRYDGTSRFKRGHRWGFFPSFSLGWRISEEPFFEGIRKNFNNLKIRY
;
A
#
# COMPACT_ATOMS: atom_id res chain seq x y z
N THR A 1 2.56 40.72 13.23
CA THR A 1 1.22 40.23 12.81
C THR A 1 0.57 39.51 13.96
N ASN A 2 -0.64 39.93 14.36
CA ASN A 2 -1.36 39.27 15.45
C ASN A 2 -1.97 37.97 14.90
N VAL A 3 -1.53 36.82 15.41
CA VAL A 3 -2.01 35.46 15.00
C VAL A 3 -3.17 34.97 15.86
N LEU A 4 -3.58 35.75 16.87
CA LEU A 4 -4.60 35.34 17.86
C LEU A 4 -5.94 34.98 17.20
N PRO A 5 -6.49 35.75 16.25
CA PRO A 5 -7.74 35.39 15.59
C PRO A 5 -7.70 34.06 14.85
N THR A 6 -6.53 33.72 14.25
CA THR A 6 -6.34 32.43 13.61
C THR A 6 -6.35 31.28 14.60
N LEU A 7 -5.75 31.47 15.79
CA LEU A 7 -5.73 30.48 16.86
C LEU A 7 -7.10 30.31 17.52
N GLU A 8 -7.92 31.34 17.54
CA GLU A 8 -9.30 31.33 18.06
C GLU A 8 -10.33 30.76 17.04
N GLY A 9 -9.86 30.29 15.88
CA GLY A 9 -10.70 29.65 14.87
C GLY A 9 -11.47 30.63 13.95
N GLU A 10 -11.17 31.92 14.03
CA GLU A 10 -11.76 32.92 13.14
C GLU A 10 -11.27 32.78 11.69
N GLY A 11 -10.15 32.08 11.47
CA GLY A 11 -9.53 31.87 10.16
C GLY A 11 -10.23 30.87 9.25
N GLY A 12 -11.21 30.14 9.77
CA GLY A 12 -11.86 29.05 9.07
C GLY A 12 -11.53 27.69 9.67
N ASN A 13 -11.74 26.62 8.91
CA ASN A 13 -11.53 25.27 9.38
C ASN A 13 -11.00 24.33 8.30
N VAL A 14 -10.31 23.29 8.73
CA VAL A 14 -9.86 22.18 7.88
C VAL A 14 -10.37 20.88 8.50
N LYS A 15 -11.17 20.15 7.75
CA LYS A 15 -11.73 18.84 8.16
C LYS A 15 -11.23 17.77 7.18
N ASN A 16 -10.48 16.80 7.68
CA ASN A 16 -10.02 15.66 6.90
C ASN A 16 -10.65 14.39 7.47
N ASN A 17 -11.49 13.74 6.69
CA ASN A 17 -12.13 12.50 7.09
C ASN A 17 -11.64 11.36 6.20
N THR A 18 -10.99 10.36 6.80
CA THR A 18 -10.52 9.17 6.09
C THR A 18 -11.19 7.92 6.68
N ILE A 19 -11.91 7.20 5.84
CA ILE A 19 -12.46 5.90 6.15
C ILE A 19 -11.64 4.84 5.41
N ARG A 20 -11.15 3.85 6.16
CA ARG A 20 -10.35 2.74 5.61
C ARG A 20 -10.98 1.42 6.00
N LEU A 21 -11.38 0.63 5.01
CA LEU A 21 -11.90 -0.72 5.17
C LEU A 21 -10.89 -1.70 4.59
N ASN A 22 -10.44 -2.64 5.40
CA ASN A 22 -9.54 -3.71 4.99
C ASN A 22 -10.21 -5.04 5.34
N GLY A 23 -10.11 -6.01 4.44
CA GLY A 23 -10.55 -7.37 4.69
C GLY A 23 -9.57 -8.36 4.10
N ALA A 24 -9.53 -9.56 4.65
CA ALA A 24 -8.81 -10.70 4.07
C ALA A 24 -9.59 -11.96 4.35
N VAL A 25 -9.75 -12.78 3.32
CA VAL A 25 -10.32 -14.13 3.42
C VAL A 25 -9.34 -15.08 2.80
N THR A 26 -8.95 -16.09 3.56
CA THR A 26 -8.07 -17.17 3.11
C THR A 26 -8.80 -18.48 3.25
N LEU A 27 -8.85 -19.27 2.17
CA LEU A 27 -9.39 -20.61 2.14
C LEU A 27 -8.25 -21.60 1.94
N THR A 28 -8.10 -22.53 2.86
CA THR A 28 -7.09 -23.58 2.77
C THR A 28 -7.77 -24.92 2.59
N PHE A 29 -7.38 -25.65 1.55
CA PHE A 29 -7.90 -26.98 1.23
C PHE A 29 -6.76 -27.99 1.16
N LYS A 30 -6.88 -29.09 1.89
CA LYS A 30 -5.89 -30.17 1.95
C LYS A 30 -6.52 -31.47 1.47
N PRO A 31 -6.58 -31.72 0.15
CA PRO A 31 -7.21 -32.93 -0.40
C PRO A 31 -6.49 -34.20 0.00
N VAL A 32 -5.16 -34.10 0.17
CA VAL A 32 -4.29 -35.19 0.62
C VAL A 32 -3.20 -34.63 1.54
N LYS A 33 -2.55 -35.48 2.32
CA LYS A 33 -1.56 -35.06 3.35
C LYS A 33 -0.35 -34.31 2.78
N TRP A 34 0.00 -34.54 1.54
CA TRP A 34 1.17 -33.96 0.87
C TRP A 34 0.84 -32.73 0.00
N LEU A 35 -0.44 -32.35 -0.15
CA LEU A 35 -0.87 -31.21 -0.97
C LEU A 35 -1.72 -30.23 -0.15
N THR A 36 -1.31 -28.97 -0.13
CA THR A 36 -2.08 -27.86 0.41
C THR A 36 -2.35 -26.85 -0.69
N LEU A 37 -3.61 -26.55 -0.91
CA LEU A 37 -4.08 -25.49 -1.79
C LEU A 37 -4.59 -24.33 -0.94
N GLU A 38 -4.20 -23.09 -1.30
CA GLU A 38 -4.63 -21.90 -0.58
C GLU A 38 -5.05 -20.82 -1.56
N GLY A 39 -6.22 -20.25 -1.33
CA GLY A 39 -6.73 -19.09 -2.06
C GLY A 39 -6.96 -17.94 -1.10
N MET A 40 -6.45 -16.75 -1.41
CA MET A 40 -6.59 -15.54 -0.62
C MET A 40 -7.18 -14.41 -1.46
N VAL A 41 -8.12 -13.68 -0.85
CA VAL A 41 -8.67 -12.43 -1.37
C VAL A 41 -8.56 -11.37 -0.27
N ALA A 42 -7.87 -10.27 -0.55
CA ALA A 42 -7.66 -9.20 0.42
C ALA A 42 -7.98 -7.82 -0.21
N PRO A 43 -9.25 -7.37 -0.16
CA PRO A 43 -9.65 -6.05 -0.60
C PRO A 43 -9.30 -4.97 0.43
N ARG A 44 -8.98 -3.78 -0.08
CA ARG A 44 -8.86 -2.55 0.70
C ARG A 44 -9.61 -1.42 -0.01
N TYR A 45 -10.48 -0.78 0.72
CA TYR A 45 -11.17 0.43 0.27
C TYR A 45 -10.78 1.59 1.18
N VAL A 46 -10.38 2.72 0.58
CA VAL A 46 -10.08 3.95 1.30
C VAL A 46 -10.84 5.09 0.65
N THR A 47 -11.55 5.86 1.45
CA THR A 47 -12.09 7.15 1.02
C THR A 47 -11.60 8.23 1.94
N THR A 48 -11.12 9.32 1.36
CA THR A 48 -10.67 10.52 2.07
C THR A 48 -11.44 11.71 1.51
N ASN A 49 -12.14 12.41 2.39
CA ASN A 49 -12.82 13.66 2.06
C ASN A 49 -12.10 14.77 2.83
N ASN A 50 -11.65 15.78 2.10
CA ASN A 50 -11.03 16.96 2.65
C ASN A 50 -11.95 18.15 2.41
N HIS A 51 -12.11 18.96 3.44
CA HIS A 51 -12.87 20.18 3.47
C HIS A 51 -11.99 21.27 4.07
N THR A 52 -11.72 22.32 3.33
CA THR A 52 -10.94 23.47 3.78
C THR A 52 -11.73 24.73 3.51
N PHE A 53 -12.26 25.32 4.56
CA PHE A 53 -12.92 26.62 4.48
C PHE A 53 -12.01 27.69 5.09
N VAL A 54 -11.71 28.74 4.34
CA VAL A 54 -10.90 29.86 4.78
C VAL A 54 -11.77 31.11 4.81
N LYS A 55 -11.84 31.77 5.97
CA LYS A 55 -12.60 33.00 6.15
C LYS A 55 -11.80 34.21 5.68
N LYS A 56 -12.51 35.23 5.22
CA LYS A 56 -11.91 36.53 4.91
C LYS A 56 -11.34 37.15 6.17
N MET A 57 -10.06 37.50 6.14
CA MET A 57 -9.40 38.14 7.28
C MET A 57 -8.56 39.33 6.83
N LYS A 58 -8.54 40.35 7.69
CA LYS A 58 -7.64 41.50 7.56
C LYS A 58 -6.64 41.46 8.71
N PHE A 59 -5.38 41.51 8.39
CA PHE A 59 -4.32 41.64 9.38
C PHE A 59 -3.76 43.05 9.36
N TYR A 60 -3.40 43.55 10.51
CA TYR A 60 -2.85 44.88 10.67
C TYR A 60 -1.38 44.77 11.06
N SER A 61 -0.53 45.60 10.47
CA SER A 61 0.92 45.61 10.73
C SER A 61 1.30 46.42 11.97
N ASP A 62 0.43 47.31 12.44
CA ASP A 62 0.64 48.19 13.59
C ASP A 62 -0.65 48.43 14.37
N ALA A 63 -0.53 49.12 15.52
CA ALA A 63 -1.64 49.51 16.39
C ALA A 63 -2.48 50.66 15.83
N PHE A 64 -2.02 51.30 14.77
CA PHE A 64 -2.72 52.46 14.13
C PHE A 64 -3.64 52.03 12.99
N GLY A 65 -3.76 50.73 12.73
CA GLY A 65 -4.69 50.18 11.76
C GLY A 65 -4.14 50.11 10.34
N THR A 66 -2.84 50.13 10.15
CA THR A 66 -2.22 49.92 8.85
C THR A 66 -2.43 48.46 8.40
N VAL A 67 -3.15 48.26 7.31
CA VAL A 67 -3.48 46.94 6.79
C VAL A 67 -2.24 46.28 6.21
N SER A 68 -1.93 45.03 6.66
CA SER A 68 -0.84 44.22 6.12
C SER A 68 -1.26 43.55 4.82
N ASN A 69 -0.80 44.05 3.68
CA ASN A 69 -1.15 43.47 2.38
C ASN A 69 -0.60 42.07 2.13
N SER A 70 0.42 41.65 2.86
CA SER A 70 1.08 40.35 2.64
C SER A 70 0.38 39.19 3.35
N SER A 71 -0.53 39.45 4.28
CA SER A 71 -1.16 38.40 5.10
C SER A 71 -2.69 38.37 4.98
N ASN A 72 -3.28 39.29 4.23
CA ASN A 72 -4.72 39.36 4.11
C ASN A 72 -5.27 38.24 3.23
N VAL A 73 -6.38 37.65 3.69
CA VAL A 73 -7.26 36.81 2.88
C VAL A 73 -8.34 37.72 2.30
N ALA A 74 -8.24 38.03 1.02
CA ALA A 74 -9.13 39.00 0.33
C ALA A 74 -10.56 38.47 0.19
N PHE A 75 -10.69 37.16 -0.08
CA PHE A 75 -11.96 36.47 -0.23
C PHE A 75 -11.97 35.22 0.62
N ASN A 76 -13.12 34.89 1.18
CA ASN A 76 -13.32 33.57 1.77
C ASN A 76 -13.42 32.52 0.64
N TYR A 77 -12.96 31.32 0.90
CA TYR A 77 -13.03 30.25 -0.09
C TYR A 77 -13.24 28.88 0.54
N LEU A 78 -13.76 27.98 -0.25
CA LEU A 78 -13.96 26.58 0.09
C LEU A 78 -13.30 25.68 -0.96
N ASP A 79 -12.42 24.83 -0.46
CA ASP A 79 -11.87 23.69 -1.19
C ASP A 79 -12.49 22.38 -0.67
N GLU A 80 -13.11 21.66 -1.56
CA GLU A 80 -13.63 20.31 -1.31
C GLU A 80 -12.88 19.30 -2.17
N SER A 81 -12.45 18.19 -1.59
CA SER A 81 -11.93 17.09 -2.38
C SER A 81 -12.36 15.72 -1.84
N ALA A 82 -12.61 14.80 -2.76
CA ALA A 82 -12.92 13.43 -2.48
C ALA A 82 -11.94 12.52 -3.22
N ASN A 83 -11.25 11.67 -2.49
CA ASN A 83 -10.36 10.64 -3.03
C ASN A 83 -10.92 9.28 -2.64
N ARG A 84 -11.12 8.39 -3.62
CA ARG A 84 -11.60 7.03 -3.42
C ARG A 84 -10.65 6.06 -4.07
N SER A 85 -10.09 5.16 -3.29
CA SER A 85 -9.21 4.11 -3.81
C SER A 85 -9.70 2.71 -3.43
N PHE A 86 -9.60 1.82 -4.39
CA PHE A 86 -9.82 0.39 -4.20
C PHE A 86 -8.53 -0.35 -4.57
N TYR A 87 -8.05 -1.18 -3.66
CA TYR A 87 -6.95 -2.11 -3.88
C TYR A 87 -7.46 -3.52 -3.65
N GLY A 88 -7.21 -4.41 -4.59
CA GLY A 88 -7.51 -5.83 -4.50
C GLY A 88 -6.24 -6.65 -4.61
N ASN A 89 -6.02 -7.57 -3.67
CA ASN A 89 -4.96 -8.57 -3.74
C ASN A 89 -5.61 -9.96 -3.77
N TYR A 90 -5.28 -10.74 -4.80
CA TYR A 90 -5.77 -12.08 -5.07
C TYR A 90 -4.56 -13.00 -5.20
N GLN A 91 -4.53 -14.08 -4.44
CA GLN A 91 -3.42 -15.02 -4.49
C GLN A 91 -3.95 -16.45 -4.45
N PHE A 92 -3.31 -17.29 -5.23
CA PHE A 92 -3.49 -18.74 -5.17
C PHE A 92 -2.13 -19.41 -5.04
N THR A 93 -2.03 -20.39 -4.14
CA THR A 93 -0.83 -21.21 -3.98
C THR A 93 -1.16 -22.69 -3.90
N ALA A 94 -0.24 -23.51 -4.41
CA ALA A 94 -0.23 -24.96 -4.26
C ALA A 94 1.12 -25.37 -3.65
N ALA A 95 1.08 -25.91 -2.45
CA ALA A 95 2.26 -26.39 -1.75
C ALA A 95 2.23 -27.93 -1.69
N LEU A 96 3.28 -28.55 -2.24
CA LEU A 96 3.48 -29.98 -2.22
C LEU A 96 4.68 -30.29 -1.32
N GLN A 97 4.53 -31.30 -0.47
CA GLN A 97 5.62 -31.78 0.38
C GLN A 97 5.64 -33.30 0.38
N HIS A 98 6.80 -33.86 0.07
CA HIS A 98 6.98 -35.31 0.05
C HIS A 98 8.40 -35.70 0.50
N THR A 99 8.50 -36.81 1.25
CA THR A 99 9.75 -37.38 1.67
C THR A 99 9.92 -38.73 1.01
N PHE A 100 11.01 -38.92 0.26
CA PHE A 100 11.38 -40.17 -0.38
C PHE A 100 12.50 -40.86 0.40
N ALA A 101 12.46 -42.18 0.47
CA ALA A 101 13.50 -43.01 1.10
C ALA A 101 13.96 -42.43 2.47
N GLN A 102 13.06 -41.85 3.25
CA GLN A 102 13.25 -41.29 4.61
C GLN A 102 14.25 -40.10 4.70
N ASN A 103 15.06 -39.87 3.68
CA ASN A 103 16.18 -38.92 3.71
C ASN A 103 16.09 -37.78 2.69
N HIS A 104 15.22 -37.91 1.70
CA HIS A 104 15.08 -36.93 0.60
C HIS A 104 13.78 -36.16 0.79
N ASN A 105 13.87 -34.93 1.27
CA ASN A 105 12.72 -34.07 1.50
C ASN A 105 12.59 -33.07 0.36
N PHE A 106 11.41 -33.05 -0.28
CA PHE A 106 11.05 -32.11 -1.33
C PHE A 106 9.88 -31.25 -0.87
N LYS A 107 10.00 -29.96 -1.10
CA LYS A 107 8.90 -28.99 -0.95
C LYS A 107 8.82 -28.16 -2.22
N LEU A 108 7.71 -28.24 -2.92
CA LEU A 108 7.43 -27.42 -4.09
C LEU A 108 6.27 -26.48 -3.75
N LEU A 109 6.49 -25.18 -3.94
CA LEU A 109 5.46 -24.14 -3.89
C LEU A 109 5.28 -23.59 -5.30
N LEU A 110 4.07 -23.59 -5.79
CA LEU A 110 3.66 -22.88 -7.00
C LEU A 110 2.61 -21.85 -6.63
N GLY A 111 2.63 -20.71 -7.27
CA GLY A 111 1.66 -19.66 -6.97
C GLY A 111 1.43 -18.71 -8.12
N ALA A 112 0.27 -18.10 -8.09
CA ALA A 112 -0.12 -16.98 -8.92
C ALA A 112 -0.74 -15.89 -8.05
N SER A 113 -0.44 -14.63 -8.35
CA SER A 113 -1.06 -13.50 -7.67
C SER A 113 -1.45 -12.41 -8.66
N ARG A 114 -2.48 -11.66 -8.29
CA ARG A 114 -2.91 -10.48 -9.02
C ARG A 114 -3.22 -9.37 -8.03
N GLU A 115 -2.65 -8.21 -8.27
CA GLU A 115 -2.94 -6.99 -7.55
C GLU A 115 -3.58 -5.98 -8.50
N THR A 116 -4.57 -5.28 -8.02
CA THR A 116 -5.25 -4.21 -8.78
C THR A 116 -5.40 -2.98 -7.90
N TYR A 117 -5.25 -1.84 -8.50
CA TYR A 117 -5.46 -0.55 -7.87
C TYR A 117 -6.28 0.35 -8.78
N ASP A 118 -7.29 0.95 -8.21
CA ASP A 118 -8.14 1.96 -8.84
C ASP A 118 -8.25 3.14 -7.90
N ASN A 119 -7.98 4.34 -8.39
CA ASN A 119 -8.08 5.57 -7.61
C ASN A 119 -8.77 6.67 -8.41
N LYS A 120 -9.79 7.26 -7.83
CA LYS A 120 -10.52 8.40 -8.40
C LYS A 120 -10.45 9.56 -7.44
N THR A 121 -10.11 10.73 -7.98
CA THR A 121 -10.12 12.01 -7.27
C THR A 121 -11.11 12.95 -7.91
N LEU A 122 -11.75 13.75 -7.08
CA LEU A 122 -12.61 14.86 -7.48
C LEU A 122 -12.30 16.03 -6.55
N SER A 123 -12.22 17.25 -7.08
CA SER A 123 -12.09 18.47 -6.30
C SER A 123 -12.98 19.57 -6.85
N ALA A 124 -13.35 20.47 -5.97
CA ALA A 124 -14.09 21.66 -6.31
C ALA A 124 -13.60 22.84 -5.45
N HIS A 125 -13.56 24.02 -6.06
CA HIS A 125 -13.18 25.27 -5.42
C HIS A 125 -14.21 26.35 -5.73
N ARG A 126 -14.56 27.13 -4.71
CA ARG A 126 -15.33 28.38 -4.86
C ARG A 126 -14.87 29.43 -3.88
N GLU A 127 -15.00 30.69 -4.27
CA GLU A 127 -14.71 31.84 -3.45
C GLU A 127 -15.98 32.69 -3.22
N ASP A 128 -15.84 33.73 -2.40
CA ASP A 128 -16.79 34.80 -2.15
C ASP A 128 -18.17 34.32 -1.66
N PHE A 129 -18.12 33.65 -0.47
CA PHE A 129 -19.32 33.19 0.22
C PHE A 129 -20.00 34.33 0.95
N ALA A 130 -21.26 34.61 0.61
CA ALA A 130 -22.08 35.64 1.25
C ALA A 130 -22.35 35.30 2.74
N TYR A 131 -22.43 34.01 3.07
CA TYR A 131 -22.69 33.54 4.42
C TYR A 131 -21.50 32.67 4.87
N PRO A 132 -20.56 33.21 5.70
CA PRO A 132 -19.33 32.57 6.06
C PRO A 132 -19.50 31.33 6.98
N ASP A 133 -20.69 31.11 7.50
CA ASP A 133 -21.03 29.93 8.33
C ASP A 133 -21.77 28.84 7.56
N TYR A 134 -22.04 29.07 6.26
CA TYR A 134 -22.68 28.10 5.37
C TYR A 134 -21.66 27.53 4.35
N GLU A 135 -20.88 26.57 4.82
CA GLU A 135 -19.75 25.97 4.13
C GLU A 135 -20.18 24.91 3.11
N VAL A 136 -20.97 25.28 2.12
CA VAL A 136 -21.44 24.39 1.05
C VAL A 136 -20.96 24.91 -0.29
N ILE A 137 -20.29 24.08 -1.11
CA ILE A 137 -19.64 24.50 -2.35
C ILE A 137 -20.58 25.29 -3.30
N GLY A 138 -21.86 24.92 -3.33
CA GLY A 138 -22.86 25.59 -4.16
C GLY A 138 -23.26 27.01 -3.68
N ALA A 139 -22.86 27.43 -2.45
CA ALA A 139 -23.18 28.73 -1.88
C ALA A 139 -22.11 29.81 -2.19
N GLY A 140 -20.93 29.42 -2.69
CA GLY A 140 -19.93 30.36 -3.18
C GLY A 140 -20.34 30.98 -4.49
N ALA A 141 -19.71 32.12 -4.84
CA ALA A 141 -20.04 32.87 -6.04
C ALA A 141 -19.91 32.03 -7.32
N ASP A 142 -20.83 32.22 -8.23
CA ASP A 142 -20.78 31.58 -9.56
C ASP A 142 -20.09 32.52 -10.57
N ASN A 143 -18.80 32.62 -10.42
CA ASN A 143 -17.93 33.52 -11.19
C ASN A 143 -16.73 32.77 -11.78
N GLU A 144 -15.77 33.49 -12.35
CA GLU A 144 -14.58 32.93 -13.00
C GLU A 144 -13.59 32.25 -12.02
N THR A 145 -13.74 32.45 -10.70
CA THR A 145 -12.86 31.79 -9.69
C THR A 145 -13.28 30.37 -9.39
N LYS A 146 -14.49 29.96 -9.83
CA LYS A 146 -14.92 28.57 -9.62
C LYS A 146 -14.04 27.61 -10.42
N ASP A 147 -13.55 26.58 -9.72
CA ASP A 147 -12.72 25.56 -10.33
C ASP A 147 -13.17 24.16 -9.90
N ASN A 148 -12.87 23.22 -10.75
CA ASN A 148 -13.05 21.80 -10.43
C ASN A 148 -11.93 20.99 -11.06
N GLY A 149 -11.60 19.91 -10.41
CA GLY A 149 -10.58 19.01 -10.88
C GLY A 149 -10.93 17.54 -10.62
N GLY A 150 -10.21 16.68 -11.27
CA GLY A 150 -10.38 15.26 -11.03
C GLY A 150 -9.33 14.42 -11.73
N GLY A 151 -9.19 13.19 -11.29
CA GLY A 151 -8.23 12.25 -11.84
C GLY A 151 -8.67 10.81 -11.67
N HIS A 152 -8.13 9.96 -12.52
CA HIS A 152 -8.34 8.52 -12.44
C HIS A 152 -7.02 7.82 -12.71
N ALA A 153 -6.54 7.04 -11.76
CA ALA A 153 -5.32 6.26 -11.87
C ALA A 153 -5.61 4.78 -11.63
N GLN A 154 -5.13 3.94 -12.53
CA GLN A 154 -5.27 2.49 -12.42
C GLN A 154 -3.96 1.79 -12.71
N TRP A 155 -3.72 0.69 -12.01
CA TRP A 155 -2.66 -0.24 -12.35
C TRP A 155 -3.02 -1.66 -11.92
N ALA A 156 -2.35 -2.61 -12.56
CA ALA A 156 -2.43 -4.02 -12.19
C ALA A 156 -1.04 -4.65 -12.23
N LEU A 157 -0.79 -5.55 -11.29
CA LEU A 157 0.34 -6.47 -11.27
C LEU A 157 -0.20 -7.89 -11.38
N GLN A 158 0.53 -8.75 -12.08
CA GLN A 158 0.25 -10.17 -12.15
C GLN A 158 1.55 -10.93 -12.04
N SER A 159 1.57 -11.98 -11.24
CA SER A 159 2.78 -12.72 -10.94
C SER A 159 2.50 -14.22 -10.97
N PHE A 160 3.48 -14.96 -11.50
CA PHE A 160 3.58 -16.41 -11.37
C PHE A 160 4.88 -16.71 -10.67
N PHE A 161 4.87 -17.56 -9.66
CA PHE A 161 6.07 -17.87 -8.91
C PHE A 161 6.13 -19.33 -8.51
N GLY A 162 7.35 -19.82 -8.35
CA GLY A 162 7.61 -21.17 -7.90
C GLY A 162 8.85 -21.22 -7.05
N ARG A 163 8.89 -22.16 -6.11
CA ARG A 163 10.04 -22.46 -5.27
C ARG A 163 10.12 -23.95 -5.03
N LEU A 164 11.29 -24.50 -5.30
CA LEU A 164 11.64 -25.88 -4.97
C LEU A 164 12.71 -25.87 -3.88
N ASN A 165 12.39 -26.50 -2.75
CA ASN A 165 13.34 -26.79 -1.71
C ASN A 165 13.62 -28.30 -1.72
N TYR A 166 14.89 -28.64 -1.69
CA TYR A 166 15.37 -30.00 -1.52
C TYR A 166 16.31 -30.08 -0.35
N ASP A 167 16.15 -31.10 0.43
CA ASP A 167 16.98 -31.37 1.61
C ASP A 167 17.32 -32.85 1.66
N TYR A 168 18.61 -33.15 1.80
CA TYR A 168 19.10 -34.47 2.00
C TYR A 168 19.57 -34.66 3.44
N LYS A 169 18.90 -35.57 4.20
CA LYS A 169 19.18 -35.88 5.59
C LYS A 169 19.19 -34.68 6.55
N GLY A 170 18.55 -33.57 6.19
CA GLY A 170 18.64 -32.31 6.93
C GLY A 170 20.01 -31.62 6.87
N LYS A 171 20.97 -32.14 6.10
CA LYS A 171 22.36 -31.68 6.02
C LYS A 171 22.60 -30.76 4.84
N TYR A 172 22.25 -31.21 3.65
CA TYR A 172 22.48 -30.52 2.38
C TYR A 172 21.16 -29.95 1.90
N LEU A 173 21.12 -28.65 1.73
CA LEU A 173 19.92 -27.88 1.42
C LEU A 173 20.11 -27.15 0.10
N VAL A 174 19.16 -27.29 -0.79
CA VAL A 174 19.11 -26.60 -2.07
C VAL A 174 17.76 -25.91 -2.17
N GLU A 175 17.78 -24.63 -2.54
CA GLU A 175 16.57 -23.90 -2.90
C GLU A 175 16.74 -23.26 -4.28
N VAL A 176 15.75 -23.46 -5.13
CA VAL A 176 15.63 -22.78 -6.42
C VAL A 176 14.27 -22.11 -6.44
N SER A 177 14.24 -20.82 -6.76
CA SER A 177 12.99 -20.11 -6.93
C SER A 177 13.03 -19.23 -8.18
N GLY A 178 11.85 -18.97 -8.72
CA GLY A 178 11.67 -18.08 -9.86
C GLY A 178 10.35 -17.35 -9.73
N ARG A 179 10.35 -16.11 -10.20
CA ARG A 179 9.17 -15.27 -10.24
C ARG A 179 9.08 -14.58 -11.61
N TYR A 180 7.91 -14.64 -12.20
CA TYR A 180 7.59 -14.01 -13.47
C TYR A 180 6.52 -12.96 -13.23
N ASP A 181 6.92 -11.68 -13.23
CA ASP A 181 6.09 -10.55 -12.85
C ASP A 181 5.76 -9.68 -14.04
N GLY A 182 4.47 -9.35 -14.18
CA GLY A 182 3.96 -8.43 -15.19
C GLY A 182 3.28 -7.21 -14.55
N THR A 183 3.52 -6.03 -15.12
CA THR A 183 2.90 -4.78 -14.66
C THR A 183 2.27 -4.01 -15.81
N SER A 184 1.08 -3.45 -15.56
CA SER A 184 0.39 -2.60 -16.53
C SER A 184 1.07 -1.23 -16.75
N ARG A 185 1.99 -0.82 -15.86
CA ARG A 185 2.68 0.47 -15.90
C ARG A 185 3.69 0.59 -17.03
N PHE A 186 4.16 -0.55 -17.56
CA PHE A 186 5.10 -0.56 -18.68
C PHE A 186 4.39 -0.70 -20.02
N LYS A 187 5.06 -0.23 -21.08
CA LYS A 187 4.59 -0.34 -22.47
C LYS A 187 4.37 -1.82 -22.85
N ARG A 188 3.41 -2.08 -23.73
CA ARG A 188 3.20 -3.43 -24.31
C ARG A 188 4.52 -3.96 -24.88
N GLY A 189 4.82 -5.24 -24.66
CA GLY A 189 6.08 -5.89 -25.03
C GLY A 189 7.18 -5.82 -23.97
N HIS A 190 7.11 -4.94 -22.97
CA HIS A 190 8.10 -4.79 -21.89
C HIS A 190 7.50 -4.92 -20.50
N ARG A 191 6.32 -5.55 -20.39
CA ARG A 191 5.57 -5.63 -19.13
C ARG A 191 6.03 -6.72 -18.19
N TRP A 192 6.74 -7.72 -18.72
CA TRP A 192 7.07 -8.92 -17.99
C TRP A 192 8.57 -9.05 -17.73
N GLY A 193 8.93 -9.47 -16.54
CA GLY A 193 10.29 -9.76 -16.14
C GLY A 193 10.37 -11.08 -15.39
N PHE A 194 11.49 -11.81 -15.56
CA PHE A 194 11.76 -13.05 -14.86
C PHE A 194 12.89 -12.84 -13.84
N PHE A 195 12.67 -13.30 -12.62
CA PHE A 195 13.56 -13.10 -11.48
C PHE A 195 13.88 -14.48 -10.85
N PRO A 196 14.98 -15.11 -11.26
CA PRO A 196 15.44 -16.37 -10.67
C PRO A 196 16.25 -16.12 -9.38
N SER A 197 16.22 -17.09 -8.47
CA SER A 197 17.06 -17.12 -7.28
C SER A 197 17.47 -18.55 -6.97
N PHE A 198 18.68 -18.71 -6.45
CA PHE A 198 19.26 -19.98 -6.08
C PHE A 198 19.99 -19.86 -4.76
N SER A 199 19.89 -20.87 -3.90
CA SER A 199 20.57 -20.90 -2.61
C SER A 199 21.01 -22.31 -2.27
N LEU A 200 22.21 -22.43 -1.71
CA LEU A 200 22.78 -23.66 -1.16
C LEU A 200 23.00 -23.52 0.34
N GLY A 201 22.80 -24.60 1.06
CA GLY A 201 23.06 -24.64 2.48
C GLY A 201 23.67 -25.98 2.90
N TRP A 202 24.66 -25.91 3.77
CA TRP A 202 25.24 -27.07 4.41
C TRP A 202 25.18 -26.92 5.92
N ARG A 203 24.51 -27.87 6.57
CA ARG A 203 24.42 -27.95 8.02
C ARG A 203 25.52 -28.81 8.54
N ILE A 204 26.69 -28.21 8.81
CA ILE A 204 27.91 -28.89 9.26
C ILE A 204 27.70 -29.60 10.61
N SER A 205 26.86 -28.98 11.48
CA SER A 205 26.54 -29.57 12.79
C SER A 205 25.83 -30.94 12.73
N GLU A 206 25.31 -31.33 11.57
CA GLU A 206 24.65 -32.60 11.35
C GLU A 206 25.60 -33.68 10.80
N GLU A 207 26.86 -33.34 10.55
CA GLU A 207 27.86 -34.29 10.07
C GLU A 207 28.42 -35.18 11.22
N PRO A 208 28.79 -36.46 10.95
CA PRO A 208 29.33 -37.35 11.96
C PRO A 208 30.59 -36.81 12.61
N PHE A 209 31.47 -36.16 11.86
CA PHE A 209 32.71 -35.58 12.39
C PHE A 209 32.49 -34.44 13.38
N PHE A 210 31.28 -33.88 13.44
CA PHE A 210 30.94 -32.76 14.32
C PHE A 210 30.43 -33.23 15.70
N GLU A 211 30.15 -34.51 15.90
CA GLU A 211 29.54 -35.05 17.13
C GLU A 211 30.32 -34.67 18.40
N GLY A 212 31.66 -34.70 18.36
CA GLY A 212 32.50 -34.34 19.49
C GLY A 212 32.38 -32.91 19.97
N ILE A 213 32.03 -31.98 19.05
CA ILE A 213 31.95 -30.54 19.29
C ILE A 213 30.48 -30.09 19.51
N ARG A 214 29.52 -30.92 19.23
CA ARG A 214 28.08 -30.64 19.31
C ARG A 214 27.62 -30.19 20.70
N LYS A 215 28.33 -30.59 21.76
CA LYS A 215 28.04 -30.12 23.12
C LYS A 215 28.24 -28.62 23.30
N ASN A 216 29.15 -28.03 22.55
CA ASN A 216 29.50 -26.59 22.62
C ASN A 216 28.85 -25.76 21.51
N PHE A 217 28.53 -26.36 20.35
CA PHE A 217 27.93 -25.69 19.18
C PHE A 217 26.73 -26.49 18.68
N ASN A 218 25.55 -26.11 19.08
CA ASN A 218 24.31 -26.83 18.76
C ASN A 218 23.90 -26.75 17.29
N ASN A 219 24.27 -25.68 16.57
CA ASN A 219 23.91 -25.47 15.15
C ASN A 219 24.98 -24.66 14.43
N LEU A 220 25.63 -25.29 13.46
CA LEU A 220 26.53 -24.64 12.54
C LEU A 220 26.04 -24.89 11.11
N LYS A 221 25.67 -23.82 10.41
CA LYS A 221 25.14 -23.85 9.05
C LYS A 221 25.84 -22.79 8.19
N ILE A 222 26.34 -23.19 7.03
CA ILE A 222 26.83 -22.30 5.98
C ILE A 222 25.75 -22.17 4.91
N ARG A 223 25.57 -20.98 4.38
CA ARG A 223 24.67 -20.67 3.26
C ARG A 223 25.39 -19.79 2.24
N TYR A 224 25.07 -20.06 0.99
CA TYR A 224 25.44 -19.24 -0.16
C TYR A 224 24.18 -18.86 -0.92
#